data_5ddb5125459d445935d06574db6ac09e
#
_entry.id   5ddb5125459d445935d06574db6ac09e
#
_cell.length_a   1.000
_cell.length_b   1.000
_cell.length_c   1.000
_cell.angle_alpha   90.00
_cell.angle_beta   90.00
_cell.angle_gamma   90.00
#
_symmetry.space_group_name_H-M   'P 1'
#
loop_
_entity.id
_entity.type
_entity.pdbx_description
1 polymer ?
#
loop_
_entity_poly.entity_id
_entity_poly.type
_entity_poly.pdbx_seq_one_letter_code
_entity_poly.pdbx_strand_id
1 'polypeptide(L)'
;MNRYEVQIWRTLKKGPCSFWKLLDEQDEHIKGFVERLKTMMEKGWIVYKEGKFFLSLQGEEIAASLSPAQEVRCPRCRGGYNFDAFPEAREFYSRLIEGRPLPDPRFDQGFMTREDIFARIAFMYERGDIEGQEILLLGDDDLFSLALSATGFPHSVTVLEVDTRIVDFIEKRGKENNFNLKVYHYNAADPYPLESHAFSVFVTDPVESEKGLKVTLSRGAQALALEGALYFGLTTIESSWQKWYKIEKALLD
;
A
#
# COMPACT_ATOMS: atom_id res chain seq x y z
N MET A 1 -5.75 8.46 9.04
CA MET A 1 -4.56 8.30 9.93
C MET A 1 -3.34 8.30 9.03
N ASN A 2 -2.28 9.06 9.38
CA ASN A 2 -1.07 9.13 8.56
C ASN A 2 -0.25 7.84 8.72
N ARG A 3 0.45 7.39 7.67
CA ARG A 3 1.26 6.16 7.65
C ARG A 3 2.28 6.08 8.80
N TYR A 4 2.97 7.16 9.08
CA TYR A 4 3.97 7.23 10.16
C TYR A 4 3.33 7.14 11.55
N GLU A 5 2.15 7.74 11.73
CA GLU A 5 1.37 7.58 12.96
C GLU A 5 0.96 6.12 13.16
N VAL A 6 0.52 5.42 12.12
CA VAL A 6 0.18 3.99 12.19
C VAL A 6 1.36 3.16 12.68
N GLN A 7 2.56 3.42 12.19
CA GLN A 7 3.78 2.72 12.63
C GLN A 7 4.07 2.99 14.12
N ILE A 8 3.96 4.23 14.56
CA ILE A 8 4.14 4.60 15.99
C ILE A 8 3.09 3.92 16.87
N TRP A 9 1.80 3.98 16.46
CA TRP A 9 0.70 3.34 17.18
C TRP A 9 0.92 1.83 17.34
N ARG A 10 1.26 1.14 16.26
CA ARG A 10 1.53 -0.31 16.28
C ARG A 10 2.69 -0.67 17.20
N THR A 11 3.73 0.14 17.21
CA THR A 11 4.90 -0.10 18.07
C THR A 11 4.55 0.11 19.55
N LEU A 12 3.88 1.21 19.88
CA LEU A 12 3.47 1.50 21.25
C LEU A 12 2.36 0.56 21.77
N LYS A 13 1.56 -0.01 20.88
CA LYS A 13 0.56 -1.04 21.23
C LYS A 13 1.21 -2.34 21.73
N LYS A 14 2.45 -2.64 21.30
CA LYS A 14 3.26 -3.76 21.81
C LYS A 14 3.83 -3.49 23.20
N GLY A 15 3.87 -2.23 23.63
CA GLY A 15 4.35 -1.77 24.93
C GLY A 15 5.22 -0.52 24.87
N PRO A 16 5.52 0.07 26.04
CA PRO A 16 6.34 1.28 26.13
C PRO A 16 7.75 1.07 25.58
N CYS A 17 8.28 2.03 24.83
CA CYS A 17 9.62 1.90 24.28
C CYS A 17 10.38 3.23 24.23
N SER A 18 11.71 3.14 24.08
CA SER A 18 12.59 4.30 23.99
C SER A 18 12.43 5.03 22.65
N PHE A 19 12.94 6.26 22.57
CA PHE A 19 13.02 7.02 21.34
C PHE A 19 13.70 6.25 20.19
N TRP A 20 14.83 5.63 20.48
CA TRP A 20 15.59 4.88 19.47
C TRP A 20 14.85 3.65 18.96
N LYS A 21 14.13 2.96 19.85
CA LYS A 21 13.29 1.82 19.43
C LYS A 21 12.12 2.26 18.56
N LEU A 22 11.48 3.38 18.89
CA LEU A 22 10.42 3.94 18.04
C LEU A 22 10.96 4.39 16.67
N LEU A 23 12.13 5.04 16.65
CA LEU A 23 12.77 5.49 15.42
C LEU A 23 13.14 4.31 14.50
N ASP A 24 13.58 3.19 15.06
CA ASP A 24 13.98 1.98 14.34
C ASP A 24 12.79 1.24 13.68
N GLU A 25 11.58 1.45 14.21
CA GLU A 25 10.36 0.74 13.77
C GLU A 25 9.49 1.58 12.81
N GLN A 26 10.02 2.69 12.29
CA GLN A 26 9.26 3.57 11.38
C GLN A 26 10.15 4.13 10.26
N ASP A 27 9.53 4.71 9.22
CA ASP A 27 10.20 5.10 7.97
C ASP A 27 10.46 6.61 7.83
N GLU A 28 9.99 7.43 8.77
CA GLU A 28 10.14 8.87 8.68
C GLU A 28 11.58 9.31 9.02
N HIS A 29 12.09 10.35 8.38
CA HIS A 29 13.38 10.90 8.73
C HIS A 29 13.35 11.54 10.14
N ILE A 30 14.47 11.49 10.86
CA ILE A 30 14.55 11.84 12.29
C ILE A 30 13.93 13.20 12.66
N LYS A 31 14.05 14.23 11.82
CA LYS A 31 13.49 15.55 12.10
C LYS A 31 11.96 15.53 12.07
N GLY A 32 11.37 14.97 11.02
CA GLY A 32 9.92 14.81 10.91
C GLY A 32 9.36 13.93 12.02
N PHE A 33 10.03 12.82 12.34
CA PHE A 33 9.66 11.94 13.43
C PHE A 33 9.61 12.67 14.80
N VAL A 34 10.62 13.52 15.11
CA VAL A 34 10.62 14.32 16.35
C VAL A 34 9.45 15.31 16.37
N GLU A 35 9.16 15.97 15.25
CA GLU A 35 8.03 16.90 15.13
C GLU A 35 6.69 16.17 15.31
N ARG A 36 6.57 14.98 14.75
CA ARG A 36 5.38 14.12 14.90
C ARG A 36 5.18 13.67 16.35
N LEU A 37 6.23 13.20 17.01
CA LEU A 37 6.14 12.83 18.44
C LEU A 37 5.70 14.03 19.30
N LYS A 38 6.21 15.23 19.04
CA LYS A 38 5.77 16.46 19.73
C LYS A 38 4.27 16.71 19.50
N THR A 39 3.82 16.66 18.26
CA THR A 39 2.42 16.82 17.91
C THR A 39 1.53 15.79 18.60
N MET A 40 1.95 14.52 18.64
CA MET A 40 1.20 13.46 19.32
C MET A 40 1.16 13.68 20.84
N MET A 41 2.24 14.19 21.46
CA MET A 41 2.24 14.57 22.87
C MET A 41 1.34 15.78 23.15
N GLU A 42 1.39 16.82 22.31
CA GLU A 42 0.53 18.00 22.42
C GLU A 42 -0.96 17.66 22.31
N LYS A 43 -1.31 16.72 21.44
CA LYS A 43 -2.66 16.15 21.33
C LYS A 43 -3.05 15.26 22.50
N GLY A 44 -2.13 14.96 23.41
CA GLY A 44 -2.36 14.09 24.54
C GLY A 44 -2.49 12.60 24.19
N TRP A 45 -2.03 12.19 23.03
CA TRP A 45 -2.13 10.79 22.57
C TRP A 45 -1.05 9.89 23.12
N ILE A 46 0.14 10.44 23.32
CA ILE A 46 1.29 9.74 23.91
C ILE A 46 1.89 10.59 25.05
N VAL A 47 2.55 9.92 25.97
CA VAL A 47 3.26 10.56 27.07
C VAL A 47 4.70 10.05 27.12
N TYR A 48 5.63 10.93 27.48
CA TYR A 48 7.03 10.58 27.70
C TYR A 48 7.33 10.57 29.19
N LYS A 49 7.74 9.44 29.73
CA LYS A 49 8.06 9.26 31.13
C LYS A 49 9.19 8.25 31.30
N GLU A 50 10.13 8.55 32.21
CA GLU A 50 11.24 7.64 32.55
C GLU A 50 12.02 7.11 31.33
N GLY A 51 12.28 7.99 30.34
CA GLY A 51 13.03 7.63 29.15
C GLY A 51 12.26 6.84 28.08
N LYS A 52 10.94 6.65 28.25
CA LYS A 52 10.09 5.87 27.34
C LYS A 52 8.83 6.65 26.94
N PHE A 53 8.32 6.32 25.77
CA PHE A 53 7.00 6.74 25.29
C PHE A 53 5.95 5.68 25.64
N PHE A 54 4.77 6.15 26.00
CA PHE A 54 3.60 5.34 26.37
C PHE A 54 2.39 5.87 25.60
N LEU A 55 1.42 5.02 25.32
CA LEU A 55 0.10 5.48 24.98
C LEU A 55 -0.57 6.13 26.20
N SER A 56 -1.29 7.23 26.00
CA SER A 56 -2.25 7.74 26.98
C SER A 56 -3.57 6.93 26.87
N LEU A 57 -4.53 7.16 27.76
CA LEU A 57 -5.88 6.58 27.62
C LEU A 57 -6.52 6.92 26.27
N GLN A 58 -6.41 8.17 25.84
CA GLN A 58 -6.90 8.59 24.51
C GLN A 58 -6.09 7.92 23.37
N GLY A 59 -4.79 7.76 23.56
CA GLY A 59 -3.93 7.04 22.62
C GLY A 59 -4.27 5.56 22.51
N GLU A 60 -4.63 4.92 23.61
CA GLU A 60 -5.10 3.52 23.63
C GLU A 60 -6.42 3.35 22.87
N GLU A 61 -7.35 4.30 23.02
CA GLU A 61 -8.63 4.30 22.27
C GLU A 61 -8.38 4.43 20.75
N ILE A 62 -7.48 5.34 20.34
CA ILE A 62 -7.12 5.48 18.93
C ILE A 62 -6.42 4.22 18.41
N ALA A 63 -5.46 3.70 19.17
CA ALA A 63 -4.72 2.49 18.80
C ALA A 63 -5.63 1.25 18.77
N ALA A 64 -6.71 1.21 19.58
CA ALA A 64 -7.68 0.12 19.56
C ALA A 64 -8.44 0.01 18.23
N SER A 65 -8.56 1.09 17.46
CA SER A 65 -9.17 1.07 16.12
C SER A 65 -8.30 0.35 15.08
N LEU A 66 -7.00 0.19 15.35
CA LEU A 66 -6.11 -0.59 14.50
C LEU A 66 -6.26 -2.08 14.77
N SER A 67 -6.24 -2.88 13.72
CA SER A 67 -6.25 -4.34 13.80
C SER A 67 -5.09 -4.86 14.67
N PRO A 68 -5.21 -6.07 15.25
CA PRO A 68 -4.09 -6.69 15.91
C PRO A 68 -2.86 -6.74 15.00
N ALA A 69 -1.69 -6.38 15.54
CA ALA A 69 -0.45 -6.36 14.77
C ALA A 69 -0.15 -7.76 14.21
N GLN A 70 0.03 -7.84 12.90
CA GLN A 70 0.40 -9.06 12.21
C GLN A 70 1.93 -9.22 12.17
N GLU A 71 2.43 -10.44 12.31
CA GLU A 71 3.84 -10.75 12.12
C GLU A 71 4.12 -10.90 10.61
N VAL A 72 4.54 -9.82 9.99
CA VAL A 72 4.71 -9.73 8.54
C VAL A 72 6.14 -10.00 8.06
N ARG A 73 7.10 -10.09 8.96
CA ARG A 73 8.48 -10.46 8.62
C ARG A 73 8.65 -11.96 8.55
N CYS A 74 9.49 -12.41 7.63
CA CYS A 74 9.82 -13.84 7.53
C CYS A 74 10.44 -14.34 8.84
N PRO A 75 9.87 -15.37 9.50
CA PRO A 75 10.36 -15.85 10.79
C PRO A 75 11.76 -16.50 10.70
N ARG A 76 12.19 -16.89 9.49
CA ARG A 76 13.50 -17.52 9.26
C ARG A 76 14.61 -16.52 8.99
N CYS A 77 14.44 -15.62 8.01
CA CYS A 77 15.51 -14.72 7.60
C CYS A 77 15.36 -13.29 8.12
N ARG A 78 14.17 -12.91 8.59
CA ARG A 78 13.78 -11.56 9.06
C ARG A 78 13.97 -10.42 8.04
N GLY A 79 14.65 -10.67 6.91
CA GLY A 79 14.86 -9.70 5.85
C GLY A 79 13.79 -9.72 4.76
N GLY A 80 13.05 -10.83 4.63
CA GLY A 80 11.92 -10.97 3.69
C GLY A 80 10.57 -10.80 4.37
N TYR A 81 9.52 -10.81 3.55
CA TYR A 81 8.14 -10.72 4.01
C TYR A 81 7.48 -12.10 4.10
N ASN A 82 6.59 -12.25 5.07
CA ASN A 82 5.85 -13.47 5.31
C ASN A 82 4.54 -13.43 4.51
N PHE A 83 4.47 -14.17 3.41
CA PHE A 83 3.25 -14.29 2.60
C PHE A 83 2.12 -15.07 3.29
N ASP A 84 2.40 -15.75 4.40
CA ASP A 84 1.41 -16.44 5.24
C ASP A 84 0.89 -15.56 6.39
N ALA A 85 1.26 -14.27 6.43
CA ALA A 85 0.83 -13.34 7.48
C ALA A 85 -0.71 -13.11 7.50
N PHE A 86 -1.38 -13.34 6.38
CA PHE A 86 -2.83 -13.11 6.22
C PHE A 86 -3.52 -14.35 5.65
N PRO A 87 -3.56 -15.48 6.39
CA PRO A 87 -4.00 -16.78 5.86
C PRO A 87 -5.46 -16.76 5.39
N GLU A 88 -6.36 -16.11 6.14
CA GLU A 88 -7.78 -16.02 5.80
C GLU A 88 -8.02 -15.19 4.52
N ALA A 89 -7.35 -14.04 4.41
CA ALA A 89 -7.42 -13.19 3.22
C ALA A 89 -6.85 -13.91 1.99
N ARG A 90 -5.75 -14.68 2.16
CA ARG A 90 -5.14 -15.45 1.08
C ARG A 90 -6.04 -16.59 0.59
N GLU A 91 -6.69 -17.29 1.50
CA GLU A 91 -7.66 -18.32 1.13
C GLU A 91 -8.88 -17.70 0.44
N PHE A 92 -9.37 -16.58 0.96
CA PHE A 92 -10.50 -15.87 0.35
C PHE A 92 -10.14 -15.34 -1.05
N TYR A 93 -8.99 -14.71 -1.23
CA TYR A 93 -8.50 -14.27 -2.53
C TYR A 93 -8.43 -15.42 -3.53
N SER A 94 -8.02 -16.63 -3.13
CA SER A 94 -7.96 -17.78 -4.01
C SER A 94 -9.33 -18.12 -4.62
N ARG A 95 -10.41 -17.94 -3.88
CA ARG A 95 -11.79 -18.09 -4.37
C ARG A 95 -12.23 -16.91 -5.24
N LEU A 96 -11.81 -15.70 -4.88
CA LEU A 96 -12.18 -14.48 -5.63
C LEU A 96 -11.65 -14.48 -7.06
N ILE A 97 -10.47 -15.05 -7.28
CA ILE A 97 -9.83 -15.07 -8.61
C ILE A 97 -10.29 -16.24 -9.51
N GLU A 98 -11.17 -17.11 -9.04
CA GLU A 98 -11.70 -18.19 -9.86
C GLU A 98 -12.43 -17.63 -11.09
N GLY A 99 -12.03 -18.12 -12.28
CA GLY A 99 -12.59 -17.65 -13.54
C GLY A 99 -12.08 -16.28 -14.00
N ARG A 100 -10.92 -15.81 -13.45
CA ARG A 100 -10.28 -14.57 -13.94
C ARG A 100 -10.00 -14.67 -15.44
N PRO A 101 -10.09 -13.53 -16.20
CA PRO A 101 -9.70 -13.48 -17.60
C PRO A 101 -8.24 -13.91 -17.80
N LEU A 102 -7.96 -14.56 -18.92
CA LEU A 102 -6.59 -14.90 -19.29
C LEU A 102 -5.80 -13.62 -19.65
N PRO A 103 -4.47 -13.60 -19.42
CA PRO A 103 -3.63 -12.48 -19.78
C PRO A 103 -3.74 -12.15 -21.27
N ASP A 104 -3.75 -10.87 -21.58
CA ASP A 104 -3.74 -10.39 -22.96
C ASP A 104 -2.42 -9.65 -23.23
N PRO A 105 -1.56 -10.19 -24.12
CA PRO A 105 -0.28 -9.55 -24.45
C PRO A 105 -0.40 -8.13 -25.02
N ARG A 106 -1.58 -7.74 -25.54
CA ARG A 106 -1.82 -6.39 -26.01
C ARG A 106 -1.77 -5.33 -24.91
N PHE A 107 -2.00 -5.75 -23.68
CA PHE A 107 -1.97 -4.90 -22.48
C PHE A 107 -0.75 -5.18 -21.58
N ASP A 108 0.23 -5.96 -22.07
CA ASP A 108 1.44 -6.33 -21.33
C ASP A 108 1.13 -7.04 -19.99
N GLN A 109 0.07 -7.85 -19.99
CA GLN A 109 -0.40 -8.53 -18.79
C GLN A 109 0.42 -9.78 -18.45
N GLY A 110 0.72 -9.94 -17.17
CA GLY A 110 1.33 -11.13 -16.59
C GLY A 110 0.82 -11.34 -15.18
N PHE A 111 0.77 -12.59 -14.69
CA PHE A 111 0.21 -12.85 -13.38
C PHE A 111 1.31 -13.06 -12.34
N MET A 112 1.28 -12.28 -11.28
CA MET A 112 2.05 -12.56 -10.07
C MET A 112 1.58 -13.84 -9.39
N THR A 113 2.48 -14.50 -8.69
CA THR A 113 2.10 -15.60 -7.80
C THR A 113 1.31 -15.06 -6.61
N ARG A 114 0.47 -15.92 -6.01
CA ARG A 114 -0.28 -15.54 -4.79
C ARG A 114 0.67 -15.18 -3.64
N GLU A 115 1.79 -15.87 -3.57
CA GLU A 115 2.84 -15.62 -2.60
C GLU A 115 3.41 -14.20 -2.74
N ASP A 116 3.70 -13.76 -3.95
CA ASP A 116 4.24 -12.42 -4.22
C ASP A 116 3.21 -11.33 -3.94
N ILE A 117 1.93 -11.57 -4.29
CA ILE A 117 0.82 -10.65 -3.96
C ILE A 117 0.74 -10.45 -2.44
N PHE A 118 0.75 -11.53 -1.64
CA PHE A 118 0.66 -11.40 -0.19
C PHE A 118 1.98 -10.96 0.47
N ALA A 119 3.13 -11.19 -0.13
CA ALA A 119 4.39 -10.57 0.28
C ALA A 119 4.36 -9.04 0.05
N ARG A 120 3.79 -8.56 -1.07
CA ARG A 120 3.56 -7.13 -1.35
C ARG A 120 2.59 -6.53 -0.32
N ILE A 121 1.49 -7.21 0.02
CA ILE A 121 0.57 -6.79 1.09
C ILE A 121 1.30 -6.68 2.43
N ALA A 122 2.10 -7.67 2.81
CA ALA A 122 2.86 -7.67 4.05
C ALA A 122 3.86 -6.49 4.12
N PHE A 123 4.53 -6.19 3.00
CA PHE A 123 5.42 -5.05 2.85
C PHE A 123 4.69 -3.71 3.07
N MET A 124 3.57 -3.51 2.38
CA MET A 124 2.78 -2.28 2.51
C MET A 124 2.12 -2.15 3.89
N TYR A 125 1.67 -3.28 4.47
CA TYR A 125 1.09 -3.30 5.81
C TYR A 125 2.08 -2.84 6.86
N GLU A 126 3.32 -3.34 6.83
CA GLU A 126 4.37 -2.92 7.77
C GLU A 126 4.61 -1.42 7.74
N ARG A 127 4.55 -0.82 6.54
CA ARG A 127 4.73 0.62 6.33
C ARG A 127 3.51 1.49 6.70
N GLY A 128 2.40 0.88 7.13
CA GLY A 128 1.18 1.61 7.47
C GLY A 128 0.36 2.06 6.26
N ASP A 129 0.63 1.50 5.09
CA ASP A 129 0.07 1.94 3.81
C ASP A 129 -1.12 1.08 3.34
N ILE A 130 -1.76 0.35 4.25
CA ILE A 130 -2.98 -0.41 3.91
C ILE A 130 -4.13 -0.05 4.86
N GLU A 131 -3.91 -0.16 6.17
CA GLU A 131 -4.99 -0.07 7.15
C GLU A 131 -5.56 1.35 7.24
N GLY A 132 -6.84 1.48 6.91
CA GLY A 132 -7.54 2.76 6.90
C GLY A 132 -7.17 3.70 5.74
N GLN A 133 -6.42 3.20 4.74
CA GLN A 133 -5.92 4.00 3.62
C GLN A 133 -6.91 4.01 2.45
N GLU A 134 -6.90 5.10 1.70
CA GLU A 134 -7.54 5.24 0.38
C GLU A 134 -6.52 4.90 -0.69
N ILE A 135 -6.70 3.75 -1.33
CA ILE A 135 -5.72 3.15 -2.24
C ILE A 135 -6.20 3.26 -3.68
N LEU A 136 -5.35 3.79 -4.56
CA LEU A 136 -5.56 3.80 -6.00
C LEU A 136 -4.62 2.82 -6.68
N LEU A 137 -5.16 1.96 -7.54
CA LEU A 137 -4.39 1.13 -8.46
C LEU A 137 -4.54 1.65 -9.89
N LEU A 138 -3.44 1.68 -10.63
CA LEU A 138 -3.43 1.92 -12.08
C LEU A 138 -2.89 0.68 -12.79
N GLY A 139 -3.79 -0.04 -13.47
CA GLY A 139 -3.59 -1.42 -13.90
C GLY A 139 -3.80 -2.41 -12.75
N ASP A 140 -4.56 -3.47 -12.96
CA ASP A 140 -4.84 -4.47 -11.92
C ASP A 140 -5.11 -5.87 -12.51
N ASP A 141 -4.34 -6.25 -13.51
CA ASP A 141 -4.44 -7.60 -14.10
C ASP A 141 -4.09 -8.70 -13.10
N ASP A 142 -3.29 -8.40 -12.08
CA ASP A 142 -3.01 -9.28 -10.94
C ASP A 142 -4.20 -9.45 -9.98
N LEU A 143 -5.24 -8.63 -10.11
CA LEU A 143 -6.37 -8.57 -9.18
C LEU A 143 -5.92 -8.24 -7.74
N PHE A 144 -4.88 -7.41 -7.62
CA PHE A 144 -4.33 -6.98 -6.34
C PHE A 144 -5.36 -6.21 -5.50
N SER A 145 -6.28 -5.48 -6.15
CA SER A 145 -7.41 -4.82 -5.51
C SER A 145 -8.30 -5.78 -4.72
N LEU A 146 -8.55 -6.98 -5.27
CA LEU A 146 -9.33 -8.02 -4.60
C LEU A 146 -8.58 -8.62 -3.42
N ALA A 147 -7.24 -8.78 -3.52
CA ALA A 147 -6.42 -9.25 -2.42
C ALA A 147 -6.38 -8.21 -1.28
N LEU A 148 -6.21 -6.93 -1.59
CA LEU A 148 -6.30 -5.83 -0.62
C LEU A 148 -7.67 -5.81 0.06
N SER A 149 -8.76 -5.88 -0.72
CA SER A 149 -10.13 -5.87 -0.19
C SER A 149 -10.41 -7.10 0.69
N ALA A 150 -9.86 -8.26 0.35
CA ALA A 150 -10.00 -9.48 1.15
C ALA A 150 -9.37 -9.36 2.54
N THR A 151 -8.40 -8.47 2.76
CA THR A 151 -7.84 -8.20 4.09
C THR A 151 -8.79 -7.44 5.01
N GLY A 152 -9.74 -6.69 4.44
CA GLY A 152 -10.62 -5.78 5.18
C GLY A 152 -9.92 -4.55 5.77
N PHE A 153 -8.64 -4.31 5.48
CA PHE A 153 -7.85 -3.21 6.06
C PHE A 153 -8.03 -1.86 5.36
N PRO A 154 -8.08 -1.76 4.01
CA PRO A 154 -8.24 -0.48 3.34
C PRO A 154 -9.55 0.20 3.71
N HIS A 155 -9.52 1.54 3.81
CA HIS A 155 -10.76 2.32 3.88
C HIS A 155 -11.53 2.19 2.56
N SER A 156 -10.84 2.35 1.44
CA SER A 156 -11.40 2.15 0.11
C SER A 156 -10.31 1.75 -0.88
N VAL A 157 -10.71 1.04 -1.92
CA VAL A 157 -9.83 0.71 -3.06
C VAL A 157 -10.47 1.24 -4.33
N THR A 158 -9.69 1.94 -5.14
CA THR A 158 -10.12 2.40 -6.47
C THR A 158 -9.18 1.84 -7.52
N VAL A 159 -9.73 1.38 -8.64
CA VAL A 159 -8.97 0.80 -9.76
C VAL A 159 -9.24 1.60 -11.03
N LEU A 160 -8.18 1.95 -11.72
CA LEU A 160 -8.18 2.48 -13.08
C LEU A 160 -7.56 1.42 -13.99
N GLU A 161 -8.35 0.80 -14.87
CA GLU A 161 -7.94 -0.36 -15.68
C GLU A 161 -8.35 -0.19 -17.14
N VAL A 162 -7.46 -0.54 -18.06
CA VAL A 162 -7.68 -0.39 -19.51
C VAL A 162 -8.41 -1.59 -20.13
N ASP A 163 -8.28 -2.77 -19.54
CA ASP A 163 -8.92 -3.98 -20.02
C ASP A 163 -10.33 -4.11 -19.44
N THR A 164 -11.34 -3.93 -20.28
CA THR A 164 -12.74 -4.03 -19.87
C THR A 164 -13.11 -5.38 -19.27
N ARG A 165 -12.44 -6.48 -19.66
CA ARG A 165 -12.69 -7.81 -19.09
C ARG A 165 -12.27 -7.87 -17.63
N ILE A 166 -11.16 -7.20 -17.28
CA ILE A 166 -10.67 -7.08 -15.90
C ILE A 166 -11.58 -6.12 -15.12
N VAL A 167 -11.96 -4.98 -15.71
CA VAL A 167 -12.94 -4.05 -15.10
C VAL A 167 -14.21 -4.78 -14.69
N ASP A 168 -14.86 -5.49 -15.63
CA ASP A 168 -16.10 -6.23 -15.39
C ASP A 168 -15.93 -7.31 -14.31
N PHE A 169 -14.80 -8.01 -14.34
CA PHE A 169 -14.49 -9.06 -13.37
C PHE A 169 -14.35 -8.50 -11.96
N ILE A 170 -13.53 -7.45 -11.78
CA ILE A 170 -13.30 -6.83 -10.46
C ILE A 170 -14.60 -6.21 -9.94
N GLU A 171 -15.35 -5.50 -10.79
CA GLU A 171 -16.62 -4.88 -10.40
C GLU A 171 -17.63 -5.92 -9.91
N LYS A 172 -17.75 -7.04 -10.64
CA LYS A 172 -18.62 -8.16 -10.26
C LYS A 172 -18.21 -8.72 -8.89
N ARG A 173 -16.93 -9.06 -8.70
CA ARG A 173 -16.42 -9.62 -7.43
C ARG A 173 -16.56 -8.63 -6.26
N GLY A 174 -16.31 -7.35 -6.50
CA GLY A 174 -16.51 -6.29 -5.52
C GLY A 174 -17.96 -6.21 -5.02
N LYS A 175 -18.91 -6.24 -5.96
CA LYS A 175 -20.35 -6.22 -5.64
C LYS A 175 -20.82 -7.48 -4.91
N GLU A 176 -20.40 -8.67 -5.38
CA GLU A 176 -20.76 -9.96 -4.76
C GLU A 176 -20.30 -10.06 -3.29
N ASN A 177 -19.21 -9.37 -2.93
CA ASN A 177 -18.60 -9.45 -1.60
C ASN A 177 -18.76 -8.16 -0.77
N ASN A 178 -19.53 -7.18 -1.26
CA ASN A 178 -19.75 -5.89 -0.60
C ASN A 178 -18.48 -5.14 -0.24
N PHE A 179 -17.45 -5.20 -1.10
CA PHE A 179 -16.21 -4.46 -0.90
C PHE A 179 -16.40 -2.96 -1.16
N ASN A 180 -15.72 -2.12 -0.38
CA ASN A 180 -15.62 -0.69 -0.69
C ASN A 180 -14.59 -0.48 -1.81
N LEU A 181 -14.98 -0.96 -3.00
CA LEU A 181 -14.16 -1.04 -4.19
C LEU A 181 -14.86 -0.35 -5.37
N LYS A 182 -14.16 0.56 -6.02
CA LYS A 182 -14.61 1.25 -7.24
C LYS A 182 -13.68 0.90 -8.38
N VAL A 183 -14.24 0.67 -9.57
CA VAL A 183 -13.46 0.34 -10.77
C VAL A 183 -13.89 1.24 -11.91
N TYR A 184 -12.94 1.75 -12.67
CA TYR A 184 -13.18 2.59 -13.85
C TYR A 184 -12.37 2.08 -15.02
N HIS A 185 -13.03 1.98 -16.18
CA HIS A 185 -12.30 1.79 -17.45
C HIS A 185 -11.54 3.07 -17.78
N TYR A 186 -10.21 2.96 -17.87
CA TYR A 186 -9.34 4.12 -18.08
C TYR A 186 -8.05 3.75 -18.80
N ASN A 187 -7.68 4.58 -19.78
CA ASN A 187 -6.38 4.51 -20.43
C ASN A 187 -5.46 5.59 -19.83
N ALA A 188 -4.29 5.21 -19.36
CA ALA A 188 -3.32 6.14 -18.74
C ALA A 188 -2.85 7.27 -19.68
N ALA A 189 -2.98 7.09 -21.00
CA ALA A 189 -2.70 8.14 -21.98
C ALA A 189 -3.73 9.30 -21.95
N ASP A 190 -4.95 9.04 -21.47
CA ASP A 190 -5.99 10.05 -21.35
C ASP A 190 -5.76 10.96 -20.13
N PRO A 191 -6.41 12.13 -20.06
CA PRO A 191 -6.39 12.97 -18.87
C PRO A 191 -6.85 12.20 -17.62
N TYR A 192 -6.21 12.48 -16.48
CA TYR A 192 -6.56 11.84 -15.19
C TYR A 192 -8.04 12.09 -14.84
N PRO A 193 -8.83 11.03 -14.54
CA PRO A 193 -10.29 11.14 -14.49
C PRO A 193 -10.85 11.45 -13.11
N LEU A 194 -10.04 11.42 -12.06
CA LEU A 194 -10.48 11.55 -10.67
C LEU A 194 -10.00 12.86 -10.05
N GLU A 195 -10.39 13.11 -8.81
CA GLU A 195 -9.91 14.24 -8.04
C GLU A 195 -8.41 14.09 -7.74
N SER A 196 -7.65 15.18 -7.95
CA SER A 196 -6.22 15.22 -7.64
C SER A 196 -5.99 15.21 -6.13
N HIS A 197 -4.91 14.57 -5.72
CA HIS A 197 -4.47 14.52 -4.31
C HIS A 197 -5.48 13.88 -3.34
N ALA A 198 -6.32 12.97 -3.85
CA ALA A 198 -7.38 12.32 -3.06
C ALA A 198 -6.95 11.00 -2.41
N PHE A 199 -5.85 10.40 -2.85
CA PHE A 199 -5.43 9.07 -2.39
C PHE A 199 -4.18 9.13 -1.51
N SER A 200 -4.17 8.33 -0.45
CA SER A 200 -3.02 8.19 0.42
C SER A 200 -1.98 7.21 -0.12
N VAL A 201 -2.40 6.27 -0.98
CA VAL A 201 -1.51 5.26 -1.57
C VAL A 201 -1.85 5.07 -3.05
N PHE A 202 -0.80 5.01 -3.87
CA PHE A 202 -0.88 4.67 -5.29
C PHE A 202 -0.03 3.44 -5.57
N VAL A 203 -0.61 2.47 -6.27
CA VAL A 203 0.06 1.22 -6.65
C VAL A 203 -0.07 1.00 -8.15
N THR A 204 1.01 0.59 -8.78
CA THR A 204 1.00 0.24 -10.21
C THR A 204 2.08 -0.78 -10.54
N ASP A 205 1.84 -1.58 -11.57
CA ASP A 205 2.85 -2.38 -12.24
C ASP A 205 2.93 -1.88 -13.70
N PRO A 206 3.76 -0.87 -13.95
CA PRO A 206 3.72 -0.13 -15.20
C PRO A 206 4.45 -0.89 -16.31
N VAL A 207 4.00 -0.68 -17.57
CA VAL A 207 4.79 -1.05 -18.74
C VAL A 207 6.19 -0.43 -18.63
N GLU A 208 7.24 -1.25 -18.58
CA GLU A 208 8.62 -0.83 -18.31
C GLU A 208 9.30 -0.09 -19.50
N SER A 209 8.52 0.62 -20.33
CA SER A 209 9.07 1.60 -21.27
C SER A 209 9.28 2.96 -20.61
N GLU A 210 10.30 3.72 -21.01
CA GLU A 210 10.56 5.06 -20.43
C GLU A 210 9.33 6.00 -20.54
N LYS A 211 8.57 5.91 -21.62
CA LYS A 211 7.34 6.69 -21.81
C LYS A 211 6.19 6.17 -20.95
N GLY A 212 6.02 4.85 -20.90
CA GLY A 212 4.99 4.20 -20.08
C GLY A 212 5.15 4.56 -18.60
N LEU A 213 6.36 4.38 -18.09
CA LEU A 213 6.70 4.75 -16.70
C LEU A 213 6.43 6.23 -16.41
N LYS A 214 6.88 7.15 -17.26
CA LYS A 214 6.63 8.59 -17.07
C LYS A 214 5.14 8.93 -17.03
N VAL A 215 4.34 8.35 -17.92
CA VAL A 215 2.89 8.56 -17.92
C VAL A 215 2.27 8.01 -16.66
N THR A 216 2.56 6.76 -16.31
CA THR A 216 1.98 6.09 -15.15
C THR A 216 2.37 6.78 -13.84
N LEU A 217 3.65 7.09 -13.65
CA LEU A 217 4.11 7.75 -12.42
C LEU A 217 3.59 9.19 -12.30
N SER A 218 3.41 9.92 -13.42
CA SER A 218 2.76 11.24 -13.37
C SER A 218 1.27 11.15 -12.98
N ARG A 219 0.56 10.08 -13.32
CA ARG A 219 -0.80 9.84 -12.79
C ARG A 219 -0.77 9.58 -11.29
N GLY A 220 0.22 8.80 -10.82
CA GLY A 220 0.46 8.60 -9.38
C GLY A 220 0.73 9.90 -8.64
N ALA A 221 1.63 10.74 -9.15
CA ALA A 221 1.94 12.04 -8.55
C ALA A 221 0.71 12.97 -8.51
N GLN A 222 -0.14 12.93 -9.54
CA GLN A 222 -1.39 13.69 -9.57
C GLN A 222 -2.44 13.17 -8.59
N ALA A 223 -2.49 11.87 -8.37
CA ALA A 223 -3.46 11.21 -7.50
C ALA A 223 -3.16 11.34 -6.01
N LEU A 224 -1.86 11.32 -5.67
CA LEU A 224 -1.41 11.23 -4.28
C LEU A 224 -1.60 12.52 -3.49
N ALA A 225 -2.14 12.36 -2.30
CA ALA A 225 -2.14 13.38 -1.26
C ALA A 225 -0.71 13.66 -0.75
N LEU A 226 -0.54 14.76 -0.03
CA LEU A 226 0.71 15.08 0.63
C LEU A 226 1.09 13.94 1.60
N GLU A 227 2.36 13.57 1.62
CA GLU A 227 2.88 12.42 2.38
C GLU A 227 2.32 11.05 1.95
N GLY A 228 1.68 10.95 0.79
CA GLY A 228 1.21 9.69 0.23
C GLY A 228 2.35 8.78 -0.22
N ALA A 229 2.07 7.47 -0.32
CA ALA A 229 3.03 6.47 -0.74
C ALA A 229 2.78 6.01 -2.17
N LEU A 230 3.84 5.97 -2.99
CA LEU A 230 3.80 5.44 -4.35
C LEU A 230 4.57 4.12 -4.42
N TYR A 231 3.91 3.07 -4.89
CA TYR A 231 4.47 1.75 -5.13
C TYR A 231 4.41 1.42 -6.62
N PHE A 232 5.53 1.04 -7.19
CA PHE A 232 5.57 0.56 -8.56
C PHE A 232 6.56 -0.59 -8.74
N GLY A 233 6.24 -1.52 -9.64
CA GLY A 233 7.14 -2.59 -10.05
C GLY A 233 8.23 -2.07 -10.98
N LEU A 234 9.45 -2.55 -10.79
CA LEU A 234 10.57 -2.33 -11.70
C LEU A 234 11.51 -3.52 -11.61
N THR A 235 11.69 -4.25 -12.72
CA THR A 235 12.50 -5.47 -12.74
C THR A 235 13.79 -5.32 -13.53
N THR A 236 14.80 -6.12 -13.22
CA THR A 236 16.04 -6.20 -14.01
C THR A 236 15.90 -7.13 -15.22
N ILE A 237 14.77 -7.82 -15.33
CA ILE A 237 14.46 -8.68 -16.48
C ILE A 237 14.10 -7.82 -17.69
N GLU A 238 13.26 -6.80 -17.48
CA GLU A 238 12.71 -5.95 -18.54
C GLU A 238 13.40 -4.60 -18.64
N SER A 239 14.08 -4.18 -17.59
CA SER A 239 14.76 -2.88 -17.53
C SER A 239 16.25 -2.99 -17.20
N SER A 240 17.09 -2.47 -18.10
CA SER A 240 18.54 -2.35 -17.88
C SER A 240 18.85 -1.38 -16.74
N TRP A 241 20.02 -1.53 -16.10
CA TRP A 241 20.52 -0.60 -15.07
C TRP A 241 20.59 0.86 -15.56
N GLN A 242 20.85 1.10 -16.83
CA GLN A 242 20.83 2.44 -17.41
C GLN A 242 19.41 3.02 -17.47
N LYS A 243 18.41 2.19 -17.73
CA LYS A 243 17.00 2.58 -17.72
C LYS A 243 16.54 2.86 -16.28
N TRP A 244 16.93 2.01 -15.31
CA TRP A 244 16.70 2.25 -13.89
C TRP A 244 17.25 3.60 -13.45
N TYR A 245 18.52 3.89 -13.77
CA TYR A 245 19.14 5.17 -13.42
C TYR A 245 18.35 6.38 -13.97
N LYS A 246 17.87 6.30 -15.21
CA LYS A 246 17.07 7.37 -15.82
C LYS A 246 15.72 7.57 -15.12
N ILE A 247 15.09 6.47 -14.70
CA ILE A 247 13.80 6.49 -14.00
C ILE A 247 13.99 7.09 -12.61
N GLU A 248 14.96 6.59 -11.84
CA GLU A 248 15.26 7.10 -10.50
C GLU A 248 15.62 8.60 -10.55
N LYS A 249 16.43 9.00 -11.51
CA LYS A 249 16.77 10.42 -11.71
C LYS A 249 15.53 11.26 -12.00
N ALA A 250 14.62 10.79 -12.87
CA ALA A 250 13.40 11.53 -13.22
C ALA A 250 12.40 11.62 -12.06
N LEU A 251 12.49 10.73 -11.06
CA LEU A 251 11.68 10.79 -9.83
C LEU A 251 12.25 11.79 -8.80
N LEU A 252 13.55 12.10 -8.89
CA LEU A 252 14.23 13.03 -7.98
C LEU A 252 14.25 14.48 -8.51
N ASP A 253 14.11 14.69 -9.83
CA ASP A 253 14.03 15.98 -10.52
C ASP A 253 12.60 16.56 -10.46
#